data_6cb157dab57062fdc26618839794f597
#
_entry.id   6cb157dab57062fdc26618839794f597
#
_cell.length_a   1.000
_cell.length_b   1.000
_cell.length_c   1.000
_cell.angle_alpha   90.00
_cell.angle_beta   90.00
_cell.angle_gamma   90.00
#
_symmetry.space_group_name_H-M   'P 1'
#
loop_
_entity.id
_entity.type
_entity.pdbx_description
1 polymer ?
#
loop_
_entity_poly.entity_id
_entity_poly.type
_entity_poly.pdbx_seq_one_letter_code
_entity_poly.pdbx_strand_id
1 'polypeptide(L)'
;MKKKYYAYFINENTFGIVESWPMCQEICKGVKSKYKSFDTKEKAESWLKGDSEIETKSKIKKYYAVHFVDSRTEKIYYDWDKCQKEIKDKKTRYKSFKTEKEAIDWLRSGANYENKEQIKANLEEGIYFDAGTGRGIGVEVRVTDKRGKSLVNEVVPDEKVNEFGNYLCPKESTNNYGELMGIYIALKLAAKIGELKIFGDSKLIIEYWSKGFAKINELNEETAKLIGIVKELRIKFEEAEGKVQHVSGDYNPSDLG
;
A
#
# COMPACT_ATOMS: atom_id res chain seq x y z
N MET A 1 -17.52 -9.42 24.33
CA MET A 1 -17.53 -8.77 22.98
C MET A 1 -18.19 -7.41 23.12
N LYS A 2 -17.62 -6.34 22.53
CA LYS A 2 -18.30 -5.04 22.48
C LYS A 2 -19.48 -5.12 21.53
N LYS A 3 -20.67 -4.69 21.99
CA LYS A 3 -21.88 -4.64 21.18
C LYS A 3 -21.69 -3.66 20.03
N LYS A 4 -22.07 -4.03 18.81
CA LYS A 4 -21.99 -3.18 17.60
C LYS A 4 -23.41 -2.98 17.04
N TYR A 5 -23.60 -1.82 16.42
CA TYR A 5 -24.83 -1.46 15.74
C TYR A 5 -24.54 -1.26 14.26
N TYR A 6 -25.37 -1.79 13.39
CA TYR A 6 -25.21 -1.74 11.94
C TYR A 6 -26.37 -0.93 11.36
N ALA A 7 -26.07 0.29 10.90
CA ALA A 7 -27.04 1.09 10.19
C ALA A 7 -27.00 0.75 8.70
N TYR A 8 -28.16 0.65 8.08
CA TYR A 8 -28.32 0.43 6.65
C TYR A 8 -29.30 1.42 6.03
N PHE A 9 -29.06 1.78 4.78
CA PHE A 9 -29.93 2.65 3.98
C PHE A 9 -30.00 2.08 2.55
N ILE A 10 -31.21 1.74 2.13
CA ILE A 10 -31.52 1.24 0.80
C ILE A 10 -32.18 2.37 -0.02
N ASN A 11 -33.23 2.98 0.53
CA ASN A 11 -33.92 4.12 -0.03
C ASN A 11 -34.64 4.90 1.11
N GLU A 12 -35.34 5.99 0.76
CA GLU A 12 -36.00 6.86 1.72
C GLU A 12 -37.10 6.17 2.58
N ASN A 13 -37.64 5.04 2.10
CA ASN A 13 -38.62 4.23 2.79
C ASN A 13 -38.08 2.99 3.48
N THR A 14 -36.77 2.65 3.23
CA THR A 14 -36.18 1.42 3.73
C THR A 14 -34.78 1.70 4.27
N PHE A 15 -34.70 1.96 5.56
CA PHE A 15 -33.48 2.16 6.32
C PHE A 15 -33.69 1.72 7.76
N GLY A 16 -32.61 1.47 8.50
CA GLY A 16 -32.72 1.05 9.89
C GLY A 16 -31.39 0.71 10.54
N ILE A 17 -31.50 0.22 11.79
CA ILE A 17 -30.34 -0.19 12.58
C ILE A 17 -30.61 -1.61 13.11
N VAL A 18 -29.62 -2.48 12.96
CA VAL A 18 -29.64 -3.84 13.53
C VAL A 18 -28.40 -4.08 14.38
N GLU A 19 -28.48 -5.01 15.31
CA GLU A 19 -27.40 -5.34 16.25
C GLU A 19 -26.52 -6.52 15.80
N SER A 20 -26.83 -7.07 14.62
CA SER A 20 -26.17 -8.26 14.07
C SER A 20 -25.72 -7.99 12.64
N TRP A 21 -24.45 -8.30 12.36
CA TRP A 21 -23.92 -8.18 10.99
C TRP A 21 -24.60 -9.14 10.00
N PRO A 22 -24.84 -10.42 10.32
CA PRO A 22 -25.58 -11.31 9.43
C PRO A 22 -26.95 -10.76 9.04
N MET A 23 -27.67 -10.15 9.99
CA MET A 23 -28.98 -9.55 9.73
C MET A 23 -28.89 -8.34 8.79
N CYS A 24 -27.90 -7.47 9.00
CA CYS A 24 -27.64 -6.35 8.09
C CYS A 24 -27.29 -6.83 6.68
N GLN A 25 -26.48 -7.85 6.59
CA GLN A 25 -26.06 -8.45 5.33
C GLN A 25 -27.23 -9.08 4.56
N GLU A 26 -28.14 -9.76 5.25
CA GLU A 26 -29.34 -10.35 4.65
C GLU A 26 -30.29 -9.28 4.10
N ILE A 27 -30.52 -8.20 4.85
CA ILE A 27 -31.36 -7.07 4.43
C ILE A 27 -30.77 -6.36 3.20
N CYS A 28 -29.46 -6.25 3.12
CA CYS A 28 -28.76 -5.54 2.04
C CYS A 28 -28.43 -6.43 0.83
N LYS A 29 -28.70 -7.74 0.90
CA LYS A 29 -28.35 -8.71 -0.13
C LYS A 29 -29.11 -8.47 -1.42
N GLY A 30 -28.37 -8.33 -2.53
CA GLY A 30 -28.97 -8.17 -3.86
C GLY A 30 -29.58 -6.80 -4.17
N VAL A 31 -29.48 -5.83 -3.25
CA VAL A 31 -29.98 -4.47 -3.47
C VAL A 31 -28.87 -3.44 -3.30
N LYS A 32 -28.96 -2.34 -4.06
CA LYS A 32 -28.02 -1.21 -3.92
C LYS A 32 -28.29 -0.52 -2.59
N SER A 33 -27.36 -0.70 -1.64
CA SER A 33 -27.49 -0.22 -0.26
C SER A 33 -26.21 0.42 0.23
N LYS A 34 -26.35 1.29 1.25
CA LYS A 34 -25.23 1.81 2.06
C LYS A 34 -25.41 1.27 3.47
N TYR A 35 -24.32 0.81 4.08
CA TYR A 35 -24.34 0.35 5.47
C TYR A 35 -23.03 0.68 6.18
N LYS A 36 -23.10 0.85 7.51
CA LYS A 36 -21.94 1.16 8.34
C LYS A 36 -22.13 0.63 9.76
N SER A 37 -21.04 0.17 10.40
CA SER A 37 -21.05 -0.29 11.79
C SER A 37 -20.63 0.84 12.75
N PHE A 38 -21.25 0.83 13.94
CA PHE A 38 -21.01 1.82 15.00
C PHE A 38 -20.88 1.14 16.36
N ASP A 39 -20.17 1.80 17.27
CA ASP A 39 -19.99 1.31 18.63
C ASP A 39 -21.16 1.67 19.55
N THR A 40 -22.01 2.63 19.16
CA THR A 40 -23.23 3.03 19.89
C THR A 40 -24.39 3.24 18.93
N LYS A 41 -25.62 3.09 19.47
CA LYS A 41 -26.86 3.25 18.71
C LYS A 41 -27.09 4.69 18.29
N GLU A 42 -26.75 5.65 19.14
CA GLU A 42 -26.87 7.08 18.89
C GLU A 42 -26.03 7.51 17.66
N LYS A 43 -24.81 6.98 17.52
CA LYS A 43 -23.97 7.23 16.34
C LYS A 43 -24.58 6.64 15.06
N ALA A 44 -25.21 5.48 15.16
CA ALA A 44 -25.90 4.86 14.04
C ALA A 44 -27.15 5.66 13.62
N GLU A 45 -27.91 6.19 14.59
CA GLU A 45 -29.07 7.06 14.36
C GLU A 45 -28.68 8.40 13.73
N SER A 46 -27.62 9.04 14.25
CA SER A 46 -27.05 10.27 13.67
C SER A 46 -26.63 10.08 12.21
N TRP A 47 -26.04 8.94 11.91
CA TRP A 47 -25.65 8.63 10.52
C TRP A 47 -26.86 8.50 9.59
N LEU A 48 -27.95 7.90 10.02
CA LEU A 48 -29.19 7.78 9.25
C LEU A 48 -29.90 9.13 9.06
N LYS A 49 -29.83 10.03 10.05
CA LYS A 49 -30.42 11.38 9.99
C LYS A 49 -29.60 12.35 9.13
N GLY A 50 -28.42 11.98 8.67
CA GLY A 50 -27.52 12.88 7.95
C GLY A 50 -26.84 13.93 8.84
N ASP A 51 -27.08 13.91 10.16
CA ASP A 51 -26.52 14.83 11.14
C ASP A 51 -25.11 14.45 11.60
N SER A 52 -24.59 13.32 11.14
CA SER A 52 -23.21 12.99 11.40
C SER A 52 -22.32 13.88 10.54
N GLU A 53 -21.54 14.72 11.16
CA GLU A 53 -20.17 14.91 10.69
C GLU A 53 -19.64 13.50 10.46
N ILE A 54 -19.89 12.99 9.26
CA ILE A 54 -19.24 11.81 8.78
C ILE A 54 -17.78 12.16 8.94
N GLU A 55 -17.07 11.49 9.86
CA GLU A 55 -15.74 11.05 9.56
C GLU A 55 -15.89 10.13 8.33
N THR A 56 -16.27 10.70 7.21
CA THR A 56 -15.69 10.29 5.95
C THR A 56 -14.23 10.22 6.30
N LYS A 57 -13.56 9.06 6.13
CA LYS A 57 -12.11 9.00 5.90
C LYS A 57 -11.83 10.31 5.24
N SER A 58 -11.28 11.28 5.99
CA SER A 58 -11.19 12.66 5.54
C SER A 58 -10.59 12.52 4.17
N LYS A 59 -11.31 12.95 3.12
CA LYS A 59 -10.73 12.94 1.77
C LYS A 59 -9.49 13.76 2.00
N ILE A 60 -8.34 13.11 2.09
CA ILE A 60 -7.08 13.79 2.39
C ILE A 60 -7.09 14.93 1.40
N LYS A 61 -7.23 16.16 1.90
CA LYS A 61 -7.40 17.33 1.06
C LYS A 61 -6.20 17.33 0.14
N LYS A 62 -6.43 17.05 -1.14
CA LYS A 62 -5.37 17.00 -2.14
C LYS A 62 -5.27 18.35 -2.82
N TYR A 63 -4.07 18.75 -3.11
CA TYR A 63 -3.74 19.96 -3.83
C TYR A 63 -3.22 19.55 -5.19
N TYR A 64 -3.89 19.98 -6.26
CA TYR A 64 -3.52 19.62 -7.62
C TYR A 64 -2.80 20.82 -8.24
N ALA A 65 -1.47 20.76 -8.28
CA ALA A 65 -0.66 21.77 -8.93
C ALA A 65 -0.62 21.53 -10.43
N VAL A 66 -0.84 22.56 -11.21
CA VAL A 66 -0.88 22.52 -12.67
C VAL A 66 0.00 23.62 -13.24
N HIS A 67 0.93 23.25 -14.11
CA HIS A 67 1.72 24.14 -14.94
C HIS A 67 1.23 24.02 -16.41
N PHE A 68 0.70 25.10 -16.96
CA PHE A 68 0.26 25.18 -18.35
C PHE A 68 1.46 25.54 -19.22
N VAL A 69 1.92 24.60 -20.06
CA VAL A 69 3.19 24.73 -20.80
C VAL A 69 3.14 25.86 -21.79
N ASP A 70 2.04 26.01 -22.54
CA ASP A 70 1.93 26.97 -23.62
C ASP A 70 1.79 28.41 -23.09
N SER A 71 1.02 28.64 -22.04
CA SER A 71 0.83 29.96 -21.43
C SER A 71 1.85 30.27 -20.33
N ARG A 72 2.67 29.33 -19.94
CA ARG A 72 3.60 29.43 -18.80
C ARG A 72 2.94 29.91 -17.49
N THR A 73 1.66 29.57 -17.31
CA THR A 73 0.89 29.92 -16.11
C THR A 73 0.79 28.73 -15.16
N GLU A 74 0.63 29.02 -13.89
CA GLU A 74 0.58 28.03 -12.82
C GLU A 74 -0.70 28.20 -12.01
N LYS A 75 -1.29 27.09 -11.57
CA LYS A 75 -2.53 27.09 -10.80
C LYS A 75 -2.57 25.91 -9.82
N ILE A 76 -3.19 26.11 -8.67
CA ILE A 76 -3.47 25.03 -7.70
C ILE A 76 -4.99 24.86 -7.61
N TYR A 77 -5.45 23.63 -7.75
CA TYR A 77 -6.84 23.24 -7.59
C TYR A 77 -6.99 22.40 -6.34
N TYR A 78 -8.11 22.56 -5.66
CA TYR A 78 -8.49 21.83 -4.44
C TYR A 78 -9.53 20.74 -4.72
N ASP A 79 -9.96 20.65 -5.97
CA ASP A 79 -10.97 19.72 -6.46
C ASP A 79 -10.49 19.12 -7.79
N TRP A 80 -10.53 17.78 -7.87
CA TRP A 80 -10.05 17.07 -9.06
C TRP A 80 -10.92 17.29 -10.29
N ASP A 81 -12.24 17.33 -10.13
CA ASP A 81 -13.16 17.47 -11.26
C ASP A 81 -13.00 18.83 -11.94
N LYS A 82 -12.74 19.88 -11.14
CA LYS A 82 -12.40 21.21 -11.66
C LYS A 82 -11.04 21.22 -12.32
N CYS A 83 -10.05 20.60 -11.70
CA CYS A 83 -8.71 20.47 -12.28
C CYS A 83 -8.76 19.75 -13.64
N GLN A 84 -9.43 18.60 -13.70
CA GLN A 84 -9.53 17.78 -14.90
C GLN A 84 -10.19 18.53 -16.08
N LYS A 85 -11.26 19.31 -15.80
CA LYS A 85 -11.91 20.12 -16.82
C LYS A 85 -10.98 21.19 -17.40
N GLU A 86 -10.15 21.80 -16.56
CA GLU A 86 -9.24 22.87 -16.96
C GLU A 86 -8.02 22.38 -17.73
N ILE A 87 -7.51 21.17 -17.44
CA ILE A 87 -6.34 20.60 -18.12
C ILE A 87 -6.69 19.84 -19.39
N LYS A 88 -7.99 19.56 -19.62
CA LYS A 88 -8.44 18.83 -20.80
C LYS A 88 -8.04 19.58 -22.07
N ASP A 89 -7.49 18.84 -23.02
CA ASP A 89 -7.04 19.33 -24.34
C ASP A 89 -5.95 20.42 -24.29
N LYS A 90 -5.26 20.58 -23.14
CA LYS A 90 -4.17 21.54 -22.96
C LYS A 90 -2.85 20.83 -22.66
N LYS A 91 -1.74 21.36 -23.15
CA LYS A 91 -0.40 20.91 -22.76
C LYS A 91 -0.12 21.34 -21.33
N THR A 92 -0.19 20.39 -20.39
CA THR A 92 0.01 20.66 -18.98
C THR A 92 0.93 19.65 -18.31
N ARG A 93 1.62 20.08 -17.25
CA ARG A 93 2.23 19.21 -16.26
C ARG A 93 1.42 19.37 -14.98
N TYR A 94 0.99 18.28 -14.36
CA TYR A 94 0.23 18.35 -13.10
C TYR A 94 0.59 17.22 -12.15
N LYS A 95 0.56 17.52 -10.85
CA LYS A 95 0.84 16.54 -9.77
C LYS A 95 -0.04 16.84 -8.57
N SER A 96 -0.47 15.79 -7.85
CA SER A 96 -1.24 15.95 -6.61
C SER A 96 -0.34 15.85 -5.38
N PHE A 97 -0.62 16.70 -4.38
CA PHE A 97 0.14 16.79 -3.14
C PHE A 97 -0.78 16.69 -1.92
N LYS A 98 -0.21 16.36 -0.77
CA LYS A 98 -0.94 16.30 0.50
C LYS A 98 -1.04 17.67 1.17
N THR A 99 -0.11 18.56 0.90
CA THR A 99 -0.06 19.93 1.43
C THR A 99 0.04 20.95 0.31
N GLU A 100 -0.46 22.15 0.55
CA GLU A 100 -0.37 23.27 -0.39
C GLU A 100 1.08 23.73 -0.58
N LYS A 101 1.87 23.68 0.47
CA LYS A 101 3.29 24.01 0.45
C LYS A 101 4.05 23.13 -0.56
N GLU A 102 3.87 21.81 -0.50
CA GLU A 102 4.50 20.89 -1.47
C GLU A 102 4.08 21.19 -2.91
N ALA A 103 2.81 21.55 -3.13
CA ALA A 103 2.30 21.94 -4.45
C ALA A 103 2.98 23.22 -4.98
N ILE A 104 3.11 24.24 -4.12
CA ILE A 104 3.80 25.51 -4.45
C ILE A 104 5.27 25.25 -4.72
N ASP A 105 5.95 24.48 -3.87
CA ASP A 105 7.37 24.20 -4.03
C ASP A 105 7.66 23.46 -5.33
N TRP A 106 6.79 22.51 -5.72
CA TRP A 106 6.91 21.81 -7.00
C TRP A 106 6.73 22.75 -8.20
N LEU A 107 5.76 23.67 -8.18
CA LEU A 107 5.58 24.66 -9.23
C LEU A 107 6.82 25.57 -9.33
N ARG A 108 7.30 26.09 -8.20
CA ARG A 108 8.50 26.95 -8.13
C ARG A 108 9.77 26.26 -8.64
N SER A 109 9.86 24.94 -8.52
CA SER A 109 10.96 24.14 -9.07
C SER A 109 10.86 23.90 -10.58
N GLY A 110 9.87 24.54 -11.25
CA GLY A 110 9.65 24.44 -12.70
C GLY A 110 8.68 23.34 -13.10
N ALA A 111 7.88 22.83 -12.16
CA ALA A 111 6.88 21.78 -12.41
C ALA A 111 7.43 20.55 -13.14
N ASN A 112 8.68 20.20 -12.84
CA ASN A 112 9.32 19.05 -13.45
C ASN A 112 8.91 17.79 -12.68
N TYR A 113 8.58 16.73 -13.42
CA TYR A 113 8.48 15.40 -12.80
C TYR A 113 9.90 14.98 -12.42
N GLU A 114 10.02 14.40 -11.23
CA GLU A 114 11.28 13.78 -10.81
C GLU A 114 11.72 12.81 -11.90
N ASN A 115 12.97 12.93 -12.32
CA ASN A 115 13.51 12.00 -13.29
C ASN A 115 13.70 10.65 -12.57
N LYS A 116 12.83 9.68 -12.88
CA LYS A 116 12.89 8.33 -12.30
C LYS A 116 14.27 7.70 -12.45
N GLU A 117 14.95 7.96 -13.53
CA GLU A 117 16.32 7.45 -13.78
C GLU A 117 17.34 8.05 -12.82
N GLN A 118 17.24 9.36 -12.55
CA GLN A 118 18.14 10.03 -11.59
C GLN A 118 17.89 9.55 -10.16
N ILE A 119 16.62 9.33 -9.78
CA ILE A 119 16.29 8.80 -8.46
C ILE A 119 16.79 7.37 -8.34
N LYS A 120 16.55 6.52 -9.34
CA LYS A 120 17.08 5.15 -9.37
C LYS A 120 18.61 5.10 -9.30
N ALA A 121 19.30 6.03 -9.97
CA ALA A 121 20.75 6.16 -9.89
C ALA A 121 21.26 6.53 -8.48
N ASN A 122 20.46 7.27 -7.72
CA ASN A 122 20.80 7.74 -6.37
C ASN A 122 20.26 6.86 -5.24
N LEU A 123 19.69 5.68 -5.56
CA LEU A 123 19.27 4.74 -4.54
C LEU A 123 20.45 4.31 -3.65
N GLU A 124 20.18 4.09 -2.38
CA GLU A 124 21.18 3.59 -1.44
C GLU A 124 21.62 2.17 -1.78
N GLU A 125 22.85 1.80 -1.46
CA GLU A 125 23.27 0.40 -1.49
C GLU A 125 22.45 -0.39 -0.46
N GLY A 126 22.06 -1.62 -0.81
CA GLY A 126 21.26 -2.48 0.03
C GLY A 126 20.46 -3.52 -0.76
N ILE A 127 19.65 -4.27 -0.06
CA ILE A 127 18.76 -5.29 -0.60
C ILE A 127 17.36 -4.71 -0.76
N TYR A 128 16.79 -4.87 -1.95
CA TYR A 128 15.44 -4.43 -2.30
C TYR A 128 14.53 -5.63 -2.48
N PHE A 129 13.28 -5.55 -2.03
CA PHE A 129 12.29 -6.62 -2.23
C PHE A 129 10.93 -6.07 -2.65
N ASP A 130 10.19 -6.93 -3.38
CA ASP A 130 8.81 -6.69 -3.80
C ASP A 130 8.12 -8.03 -4.07
N ALA A 131 6.78 -8.02 -4.13
CA ALA A 131 5.97 -9.13 -4.59
C ALA A 131 4.84 -8.65 -5.49
N GLY A 132 4.53 -9.42 -6.51
CA GLY A 132 3.48 -9.07 -7.45
C GLY A 132 2.89 -10.26 -8.17
N THR A 133 1.75 -10.04 -8.84
CA THR A 133 1.04 -11.02 -9.66
C THR A 133 0.99 -10.64 -11.13
N GLY A 134 1.79 -9.67 -11.55
CA GLY A 134 1.70 -9.01 -12.85
C GLY A 134 1.76 -9.93 -14.07
N ARG A 135 2.44 -11.10 -13.96
CA ARG A 135 2.51 -12.09 -15.05
C ARG A 135 1.37 -13.09 -15.08
N GLY A 136 0.48 -13.09 -14.08
CA GLY A 136 -0.66 -14.00 -14.01
C GLY A 136 -0.32 -15.48 -13.72
N ILE A 137 0.94 -15.78 -13.37
CA ILE A 137 1.40 -17.15 -13.04
C ILE A 137 1.31 -17.47 -11.54
N GLY A 138 0.92 -16.53 -10.73
CA GLY A 138 0.85 -16.58 -9.28
C GLY A 138 1.56 -15.39 -8.64
N VAL A 139 1.75 -15.44 -7.33
CA VAL A 139 2.51 -14.43 -6.60
C VAL A 139 3.99 -14.72 -6.75
N GLU A 140 4.71 -13.80 -7.37
CA GLU A 140 6.16 -13.82 -7.52
C GLU A 140 6.81 -12.91 -6.48
N VAL A 141 7.98 -13.29 -6.00
CA VAL A 141 8.80 -12.48 -5.09
C VAL A 141 10.14 -12.21 -5.75
N ARG A 142 10.49 -10.95 -5.78
CA ARG A 142 11.76 -10.48 -6.30
C ARG A 142 12.59 -9.85 -5.20
N VAL A 143 13.86 -10.21 -5.14
CA VAL A 143 14.84 -9.60 -4.24
C VAL A 143 16.07 -9.23 -5.08
N THR A 144 16.47 -7.97 -5.03
CA THR A 144 17.52 -7.44 -5.92
C THR A 144 18.51 -6.55 -5.17
N ASP A 145 19.62 -6.25 -5.84
CA ASP A 145 20.44 -5.08 -5.53
C ASP A 145 19.76 -3.78 -6.04
N LYS A 146 20.38 -2.63 -5.78
CA LYS A 146 19.88 -1.32 -6.24
C LYS A 146 19.81 -1.16 -7.77
N ARG A 147 20.48 -2.05 -8.52
CA ARG A 147 20.49 -2.04 -10.00
C ARG A 147 19.42 -2.95 -10.58
N GLY A 148 18.66 -3.64 -9.73
CA GLY A 148 17.62 -4.57 -10.14
C GLY A 148 18.13 -5.97 -10.53
N LYS A 149 19.41 -6.29 -10.23
CA LYS A 149 19.94 -7.64 -10.41
C LYS A 149 19.34 -8.56 -9.36
N SER A 150 18.73 -9.67 -9.79
CA SER A 150 18.16 -10.66 -8.86
C SER A 150 19.25 -11.28 -7.98
N LEU A 151 18.91 -11.42 -6.70
CA LEU A 151 19.72 -12.04 -5.65
C LEU A 151 19.00 -13.24 -5.00
N VAL A 152 17.86 -13.64 -5.54
CA VAL A 152 17.00 -14.70 -4.98
C VAL A 152 17.77 -16.04 -4.89
N ASN A 153 18.51 -16.41 -5.92
CA ASN A 153 19.28 -17.67 -5.98
C ASN A 153 20.38 -17.76 -4.91
N GLU A 154 20.76 -16.65 -4.29
CA GLU A 154 21.76 -16.67 -3.23
C GLU A 154 21.29 -17.41 -1.96
N VAL A 155 19.97 -17.51 -1.74
CA VAL A 155 19.39 -18.10 -0.52
C VAL A 155 18.18 -19.00 -0.78
N VAL A 156 17.66 -19.01 -2.01
CA VAL A 156 16.56 -19.86 -2.43
C VAL A 156 17.10 -20.92 -3.39
N PRO A 157 16.77 -22.21 -3.21
CA PRO A 157 17.16 -23.26 -4.14
C PRO A 157 16.64 -23.01 -5.56
N ASP A 158 17.44 -23.34 -6.57
CA ASP A 158 17.16 -23.05 -7.98
C ASP A 158 15.81 -23.62 -8.45
N GLU A 159 15.40 -24.77 -7.95
CA GLU A 159 14.10 -25.40 -8.30
C GLU A 159 12.89 -24.60 -7.86
N LYS A 160 13.07 -23.61 -6.97
CA LYS A 160 12.00 -22.68 -6.52
C LYS A 160 12.07 -21.31 -7.16
N VAL A 161 13.04 -21.12 -8.05
CA VAL A 161 13.24 -19.86 -8.78
C VAL A 161 12.77 -20.07 -10.21
N ASN A 162 11.91 -19.17 -10.68
CA ASN A 162 11.42 -19.25 -12.04
C ASN A 162 12.42 -18.70 -13.07
N GLU A 163 12.08 -18.82 -14.35
CA GLU A 163 12.91 -18.36 -15.47
C GLU A 163 13.25 -16.86 -15.44
N PHE A 164 12.50 -16.06 -14.66
CA PHE A 164 12.73 -14.62 -14.46
C PHE A 164 13.62 -14.29 -13.27
N GLY A 165 14.13 -15.33 -12.57
CA GLY A 165 14.96 -15.16 -11.37
C GLY A 165 14.16 -14.75 -10.12
N ASN A 166 12.85 -15.03 -10.07
CA ASN A 166 11.97 -14.72 -8.96
C ASN A 166 11.55 -16.00 -8.23
N TYR A 167 11.31 -15.92 -6.92
CA TYR A 167 10.68 -17.00 -6.17
C TYR A 167 9.18 -17.02 -6.48
N LEU A 168 8.65 -18.17 -6.88
CA LEU A 168 7.24 -18.38 -7.09
C LEU A 168 6.60 -18.92 -5.79
N CYS A 169 5.69 -18.16 -5.21
CA CYS A 169 4.95 -18.59 -4.04
C CYS A 169 4.02 -19.78 -4.33
N PRO A 170 3.63 -20.57 -3.29
CA PRO A 170 2.60 -21.60 -3.44
C PRO A 170 1.33 -21.06 -4.10
N LYS A 171 0.58 -21.93 -4.78
CA LYS A 171 -0.72 -21.58 -5.36
C LYS A 171 -1.63 -20.96 -4.30
N GLU A 172 -2.46 -20.00 -4.70
CA GLU A 172 -3.40 -19.29 -3.82
C GLU A 172 -2.76 -18.36 -2.77
N SER A 173 -1.44 -18.15 -2.83
CA SER A 173 -0.78 -17.15 -2.00
C SER A 173 -1.35 -15.76 -2.28
N THR A 174 -1.50 -14.96 -1.23
CA THR A 174 -1.87 -13.54 -1.36
C THR A 174 -0.64 -12.68 -1.64
N ASN A 175 -0.84 -11.48 -2.20
CA ASN A 175 0.25 -10.54 -2.39
C ASN A 175 0.95 -10.19 -1.07
N ASN A 176 0.18 -10.02 0.03
CA ASN A 176 0.76 -9.77 1.35
C ASN A 176 1.65 -10.93 1.85
N TYR A 177 1.31 -12.18 1.51
CA TYR A 177 2.18 -13.33 1.80
C TYR A 177 3.47 -13.24 0.99
N GLY A 178 3.39 -12.88 -0.29
CA GLY A 178 4.55 -12.66 -1.15
C GLY A 178 5.48 -11.57 -0.61
N GLU A 179 4.94 -10.43 -0.23
CA GLU A 179 5.68 -9.34 0.40
C GLU A 179 6.38 -9.79 1.70
N LEU A 180 5.69 -10.60 2.53
CA LEU A 180 6.26 -11.18 3.74
C LEU A 180 7.37 -12.18 3.40
N MET A 181 7.23 -12.95 2.32
CA MET A 181 8.28 -13.84 1.82
C MET A 181 9.46 -13.03 1.25
N GLY A 182 9.20 -11.89 0.63
CA GLY A 182 10.23 -10.98 0.13
C GLY A 182 11.16 -10.49 1.25
N ILE A 183 10.60 -9.97 2.33
CA ILE A 183 11.42 -9.56 3.48
C ILE A 183 12.09 -10.76 4.17
N TYR A 184 11.47 -11.95 4.19
CA TYR A 184 12.11 -13.17 4.69
C TYR A 184 13.37 -13.50 3.92
N ILE A 185 13.31 -13.52 2.58
CA ILE A 185 14.45 -13.79 1.71
C ILE A 185 15.51 -12.69 1.89
N ALA A 186 15.10 -11.42 1.93
CA ALA A 186 16.01 -10.30 2.12
C ALA A 186 16.78 -10.38 3.45
N LEU A 187 16.10 -10.72 4.55
CA LEU A 187 16.75 -10.89 5.86
C LEU A 187 17.75 -12.07 5.88
N LYS A 188 17.39 -13.18 5.25
CA LYS A 188 18.31 -14.33 5.10
C LYS A 188 19.53 -13.97 4.26
N LEU A 189 19.33 -13.23 3.18
CA LEU A 189 20.39 -12.74 2.32
C LEU A 189 21.29 -11.76 3.08
N ALA A 190 20.70 -10.79 3.77
CA ALA A 190 21.43 -9.82 4.59
C ALA A 190 22.36 -10.50 5.60
N ALA A 191 21.86 -11.52 6.30
CA ALA A 191 22.69 -12.32 7.23
C ALA A 191 23.81 -13.08 6.54
N LYS A 192 23.61 -13.53 5.27
CA LYS A 192 24.63 -14.26 4.49
C LYS A 192 25.76 -13.35 4.01
N ILE A 193 25.41 -12.13 3.54
CA ILE A 193 26.39 -11.24 2.88
C ILE A 193 26.85 -10.07 3.75
N GLY A 194 26.32 -9.92 4.97
CA GLY A 194 26.65 -8.83 5.88
C GLY A 194 26.05 -7.47 5.50
N GLU A 195 24.96 -7.44 4.69
CA GLU A 195 24.29 -6.19 4.33
C GLU A 195 23.42 -5.71 5.48
N LEU A 196 23.42 -4.39 5.76
CA LEU A 196 22.69 -3.78 6.87
C LEU A 196 21.48 -2.95 6.43
N LYS A 197 21.18 -2.89 5.13
CA LYS A 197 20.05 -2.12 4.63
C LYS A 197 19.13 -2.96 3.75
N ILE A 198 17.86 -2.97 4.13
CA ILE A 198 16.78 -3.65 3.38
C ILE A 198 15.70 -2.62 3.06
N PHE A 199 15.21 -2.63 1.83
CA PHE A 199 14.20 -1.72 1.31
C PHE A 199 13.03 -2.48 0.68
N GLY A 200 11.80 -2.02 0.93
CA GLY A 200 10.58 -2.49 0.29
C GLY A 200 9.52 -1.42 0.27
N ASP A 201 8.41 -1.61 -0.40
CA ASP A 201 7.35 -0.62 -0.52
C ASP A 201 6.07 -0.96 0.25
N SER A 202 5.96 -2.17 0.77
CA SER A 202 4.83 -2.59 1.61
C SER A 202 4.95 -2.10 3.04
N LYS A 203 4.29 -0.99 3.38
CA LYS A 203 4.24 -0.48 4.76
C LYS A 203 3.62 -1.48 5.73
N LEU A 204 2.63 -2.28 5.29
CA LEU A 204 2.02 -3.32 6.11
C LEU A 204 3.07 -4.32 6.60
N ILE A 205 3.94 -4.75 5.70
CA ILE A 205 4.99 -5.72 6.02
C ILE A 205 6.08 -5.07 6.85
N ILE A 206 6.59 -3.93 6.43
CA ILE A 206 7.72 -3.25 7.07
C ILE A 206 7.38 -2.79 8.49
N GLU A 207 6.21 -2.17 8.68
CA GLU A 207 5.89 -1.52 9.95
C GLU A 207 5.12 -2.42 10.92
N TYR A 208 4.47 -3.49 10.42
CA TYR A 208 3.59 -4.31 11.25
C TYR A 208 3.95 -5.80 11.21
N TRP A 209 3.73 -6.51 10.11
CA TRP A 209 3.82 -7.97 10.08
C TRP A 209 5.22 -8.51 10.39
N SER A 210 6.25 -7.89 9.83
CA SER A 210 7.64 -8.30 10.09
C SER A 210 8.09 -8.03 11.54
N LYS A 211 7.35 -7.20 12.27
CA LYS A 211 7.55 -6.96 13.71
C LYS A 211 6.64 -7.83 14.58
N GLY A 212 5.80 -8.67 13.97
CA GLY A 212 4.86 -9.54 14.66
C GLY A 212 3.54 -8.87 15.03
N PHE A 213 3.27 -7.66 14.54
CA PHE A 213 2.00 -6.96 14.76
C PHE A 213 0.99 -7.35 13.67
N ALA A 214 0.32 -8.48 13.87
CA ALA A 214 -0.72 -8.97 12.97
C ALA A 214 -1.87 -9.57 13.75
N LYS A 215 -3.05 -9.59 13.17
CA LYS A 215 -4.20 -10.29 13.70
C LYS A 215 -4.12 -11.77 13.31
N ILE A 216 -3.28 -12.51 13.99
CA ILE A 216 -2.92 -13.91 13.68
C ILE A 216 -4.15 -14.79 13.47
N ASN A 217 -5.21 -14.60 14.27
CA ASN A 217 -6.45 -15.39 14.19
C ASN A 217 -7.27 -15.14 12.88
N GLU A 218 -6.95 -14.12 12.12
CA GLU A 218 -7.58 -13.80 10.83
C GLU A 218 -6.74 -14.28 9.63
N LEU A 219 -5.58 -14.88 9.88
CA LEU A 219 -4.63 -15.33 8.87
C LEU A 219 -4.61 -16.87 8.77
N ASN A 220 -4.19 -17.38 7.61
CA ASN A 220 -3.92 -18.80 7.48
C ASN A 220 -2.65 -19.18 8.26
N GLU A 221 -2.54 -20.49 8.57
CA GLU A 221 -1.47 -21.01 9.41
C GLU A 221 -0.07 -20.76 8.84
N GLU A 222 0.10 -20.86 7.53
CA GLU A 222 1.38 -20.63 6.86
C GLU A 222 1.84 -19.19 6.99
N THR A 223 0.94 -18.24 6.79
CA THR A 223 1.23 -16.80 6.97
C THR A 223 1.56 -16.49 8.42
N ALA A 224 0.80 -17.05 9.36
CA ALA A 224 1.03 -16.86 10.79
C ALA A 224 2.42 -17.39 11.22
N LYS A 225 2.79 -18.58 10.76
CA LYS A 225 4.13 -19.17 10.99
C LYS A 225 5.24 -18.30 10.39
N LEU A 226 5.06 -17.83 9.15
CA LEU A 226 6.04 -17.00 8.47
C LEU A 226 6.24 -15.67 9.20
N ILE A 227 5.18 -15.04 9.72
CA ILE A 227 5.28 -13.83 10.56
C ILE A 227 6.18 -14.08 11.77
N GLY A 228 6.00 -15.21 12.46
CA GLY A 228 6.83 -15.58 13.62
C GLY A 228 8.32 -15.67 13.25
N ILE A 229 8.61 -16.39 12.17
CA ILE A 229 10.00 -16.56 11.68
C ILE A 229 10.61 -15.21 11.28
N VAL A 230 9.88 -14.42 10.51
CA VAL A 230 10.35 -13.10 10.04
C VAL A 230 10.62 -12.16 11.21
N LYS A 231 9.74 -12.16 12.21
CA LYS A 231 9.93 -11.37 13.43
C LYS A 231 11.27 -11.69 14.12
N GLU A 232 11.56 -12.97 14.32
CA GLU A 232 12.82 -13.39 14.95
C GLU A 232 14.06 -13.00 14.12
N LEU A 233 14.00 -13.20 12.80
CA LEU A 233 15.08 -12.78 11.90
C LEU A 233 15.28 -11.27 11.93
N ARG A 234 14.19 -10.51 11.95
CA ARG A 234 14.23 -9.07 11.98
C ARG A 234 14.81 -8.53 13.28
N ILE A 235 14.46 -9.10 14.43
CA ILE A 235 15.05 -8.74 15.72
C ILE A 235 16.57 -8.90 15.67
N LYS A 236 17.06 -10.06 15.23
CA LYS A 236 18.52 -10.32 15.08
C LYS A 236 19.19 -9.35 14.10
N PHE A 237 18.51 -9.00 13.02
CA PHE A 237 19.02 -8.06 12.04
C PHE A 237 19.12 -6.64 12.60
N GLU A 238 18.10 -6.18 13.36
CA GLU A 238 18.10 -4.87 14.00
C GLU A 238 19.08 -4.79 15.19
N GLU A 239 19.29 -5.88 15.94
CA GLU A 239 20.34 -6.00 16.97
C GLU A 239 21.77 -5.88 16.38
N ALA A 240 21.94 -6.28 15.12
CA ALA A 240 23.17 -6.11 14.36
C ALA A 240 23.24 -4.74 13.64
N GLU A 241 22.47 -3.73 14.10
CA GLU A 241 22.37 -2.39 13.52
C GLU A 241 21.74 -2.34 12.10
N GLY A 242 21.13 -3.42 11.66
CA GLY A 242 20.41 -3.49 10.39
C GLY A 242 19.16 -2.60 10.36
N LYS A 243 18.83 -2.08 9.20
CA LYS A 243 17.68 -1.16 8.99
C LYS A 243 16.79 -1.66 7.86
N VAL A 244 15.50 -1.80 8.15
CA VAL A 244 14.47 -2.05 7.14
C VAL A 244 13.72 -0.73 6.90
N GLN A 245 13.73 -0.25 5.67
CA GLN A 245 13.21 1.06 5.29
C GLN A 245 12.21 0.96 4.15
N HIS A 246 11.31 1.93 4.08
CA HIS A 246 10.35 2.04 3.00
C HIS A 246 10.95 2.81 1.82
N VAL A 247 10.80 2.25 0.62
CA VAL A 247 11.01 2.92 -0.66
C VAL A 247 9.66 3.04 -1.39
N SER A 248 9.49 4.02 -2.25
CA SER A 248 8.30 4.07 -3.10
C SER A 248 8.37 2.98 -4.18
N GLY A 249 7.25 2.28 -4.44
CA GLY A 249 7.16 1.31 -5.53
C GLY A 249 7.60 1.87 -6.89
N ASP A 250 7.28 3.15 -7.18
CA ASP A 250 7.75 3.84 -8.40
C ASP A 250 9.27 3.77 -8.61
N TYR A 251 10.05 3.61 -7.55
CA TYR A 251 11.52 3.63 -7.57
C TYR A 251 12.14 2.32 -7.07
N ASN A 252 11.33 1.39 -6.58
CA ASN A 252 11.82 0.10 -6.10
C ASN A 252 12.45 -0.71 -7.27
N PRO A 253 13.75 -1.05 -7.20
CA PRO A 253 14.38 -1.85 -8.26
C PRO A 253 13.80 -3.26 -8.40
N SER A 254 13.13 -3.73 -7.35
CA SER A 254 12.46 -5.03 -7.34
C SER A 254 11.02 -4.98 -7.85
N ASP A 255 10.47 -3.79 -8.19
CA ASP A 255 9.08 -3.64 -8.61
C ASP A 255 8.72 -4.64 -9.73
N LEU A 256 7.64 -5.37 -9.49
CA LEU A 256 7.09 -6.38 -10.41
C LEU A 256 5.89 -5.85 -11.22
N GLY A 257 5.45 -4.59 -10.99
CA GLY A 257 4.36 -3.93 -11.69
C GLY A 257 2.99 -4.18 -11.08
#